data_e530c8f8824bc2043cf46c103a362b05
#
_entry.id   e530c8f8824bc2043cf46c103a362b05
#
_cell.length_a   1.000
_cell.length_b   1.000
_cell.length_c   1.000
_cell.angle_alpha   90.00
_cell.angle_beta   90.00
_cell.angle_gamma   90.00
#
_symmetry.space_group_name_H-M   'P 1'
#
loop_
_entity.id
_entity.type
_entity.pdbx_description
1 polymer ?
#
loop_
_entity_poly.entity_id
_entity_poly.type
_entity_poly.pdbx_seq_one_letter_code
_entity_poly.pdbx_strand_id
1 'polypeptide(L)'
;MLMPKRVKRRKQFRGTMRGKALRGNTITNGEFGIVAAEPCWIRSNQIEAARIAMTRYIKRGGKVWIKLFPDKPYTHKPLGVRMGKGKGGVEYWVAVVKPGRVMFEIAGVSEEIAREALRLAVHKLPCKCKVVSRAELEGGDNSEN
;
A
#
# COMPACT_ATOMS: atom_id res chain seq x y z
N MET A 1 11.32 -9.37 -3.86
CA MET A 1 10.39 -8.29 -3.48
C MET A 1 10.00 -7.51 -4.72
N LEU A 2 8.88 -6.81 -4.64
CA LEU A 2 8.37 -6.04 -5.77
C LEU A 2 9.31 -4.88 -6.11
N MET A 3 9.63 -4.74 -7.39
CA MET A 3 10.38 -3.60 -7.91
C MET A 3 10.16 -3.51 -9.42
N PRO A 4 10.30 -2.30 -10.02
CA PRO A 4 10.15 -2.17 -11.46
C PRO A 4 11.26 -2.92 -12.20
N LYS A 5 10.90 -3.58 -13.29
CA LYS A 5 11.88 -4.23 -14.18
C LYS A 5 12.63 -3.22 -15.01
N ARG A 6 11.97 -2.15 -15.42
CA ARG A 6 12.51 -1.07 -16.23
C ARG A 6 12.03 0.27 -15.76
N VAL A 7 12.93 1.25 -15.71
CA VAL A 7 12.59 2.62 -15.37
C VAL A 7 13.34 3.59 -16.28
N LYS A 8 12.70 4.66 -16.69
CA LYS A 8 13.32 5.72 -17.47
C LYS A 8 14.31 6.51 -16.62
N ARG A 9 13.96 6.74 -15.36
CA ARG A 9 14.80 7.41 -14.38
C ARG A 9 14.88 6.56 -13.13
N ARG A 10 16.07 6.14 -12.79
CA ARG A 10 16.30 5.30 -11.62
C ARG A 10 16.17 6.08 -10.32
N LYS A 11 16.54 7.37 -10.34
CA LYS A 11 16.47 8.25 -9.16
C LYS A 11 15.47 9.34 -9.41
N GLN A 12 14.68 9.68 -8.38
CA GLN A 12 13.63 10.69 -8.46
C GLN A 12 13.68 11.60 -7.25
N PHE A 13 13.09 12.80 -7.41
CA PHE A 13 12.90 13.69 -6.28
C PHE A 13 11.86 13.14 -5.33
N ARG A 14 11.95 13.54 -4.05
CA ARG A 14 11.02 13.09 -3.02
C ARG A 14 9.57 13.43 -3.35
N GLY A 15 9.33 14.65 -3.83
CA GLY A 15 7.98 15.10 -4.17
C GLY A 15 7.13 15.43 -2.94
N THR A 16 5.84 15.60 -3.15
CA THR A 16 4.86 15.89 -2.10
C THR A 16 3.75 14.85 -2.11
N MET A 17 3.11 14.66 -0.94
CA MET A 17 2.01 13.70 -0.78
C MET A 17 0.72 14.43 -0.41
N ARG A 18 0.44 15.56 -1.08
CA ARG A 18 -0.77 16.33 -0.81
C ARG A 18 -1.99 15.76 -1.53
N GLY A 19 -3.15 16.01 -0.97
CA GLY A 19 -4.43 15.66 -1.55
C GLY A 19 -4.88 14.24 -1.24
N LYS A 20 -6.00 13.86 -1.83
CA LYS A 20 -6.60 12.54 -1.69
C LYS A 20 -6.39 11.73 -2.96
N ALA A 21 -6.52 10.42 -2.85
CA ALA A 21 -6.43 9.55 -4.02
C ALA A 21 -7.61 9.79 -4.95
N LEU A 22 -7.33 10.09 -6.22
CA LEU A 22 -8.34 10.26 -7.26
C LEU A 22 -8.54 8.97 -8.06
N ARG A 23 -7.53 8.08 -8.03
CA ARG A 23 -7.58 6.77 -8.68
C ARG A 23 -7.24 5.70 -7.66
N GLY A 24 -7.77 4.51 -7.87
CA GLY A 24 -7.53 3.41 -6.93
C GLY A 24 -8.21 3.61 -5.59
N ASN A 25 -9.30 4.37 -5.57
CA ASN A 25 -10.07 4.65 -4.36
C ASN A 25 -11.35 3.81 -4.24
N THR A 26 -11.50 2.81 -5.10
CA THR A 26 -12.64 1.90 -5.07
C THR A 26 -12.17 0.45 -5.02
N ILE A 27 -13.00 -0.43 -4.45
CA ILE A 27 -12.75 -1.87 -4.45
C ILE A 27 -13.31 -2.43 -5.76
N THR A 28 -12.46 -3.02 -6.59
CA THR A 28 -12.83 -3.50 -7.93
C THR A 28 -12.90 -5.02 -8.04
N ASN A 29 -11.95 -5.74 -7.43
CA ASN A 29 -11.85 -7.19 -7.56
C ASN A 29 -12.36 -7.93 -6.33
N GLY A 30 -12.16 -7.37 -5.15
CA GLY A 30 -12.52 -8.01 -3.89
C GLY A 30 -13.85 -7.54 -3.33
N GLU A 31 -14.16 -8.04 -2.14
CA GLU A 31 -15.35 -7.65 -1.38
C GLU A 31 -14.98 -6.75 -0.20
N PHE A 32 -13.77 -6.90 0.30
CA PHE A 32 -13.23 -6.14 1.42
C PHE A 32 -11.85 -5.63 1.06
N GLY A 33 -11.42 -4.55 1.70
CA GLY A 33 -10.11 -3.99 1.42
C GLY A 33 -9.57 -3.13 2.54
N ILE A 34 -8.30 -2.76 2.39
CA ILE A 34 -7.62 -1.83 3.29
C ILE A 34 -7.49 -0.49 2.56
N VAL A 35 -7.99 0.56 3.19
CA VAL A 35 -7.92 1.92 2.66
C VAL A 35 -6.99 2.75 3.53
N ALA A 36 -6.10 3.51 2.90
CA ALA A 36 -5.20 4.40 3.62
C ALA A 36 -5.97 5.56 4.24
N ALA A 37 -5.70 5.85 5.51
CA ALA A 37 -6.31 6.98 6.21
C ALA A 37 -5.39 8.20 6.23
N GLU A 38 -4.10 8.02 5.95
CA GLU A 38 -3.12 9.09 5.91
C GLU A 38 -2.11 8.85 4.79
N PRO A 39 -1.42 9.92 4.30
CA PRO A 39 -0.40 9.73 3.27
C PRO A 39 0.82 9.01 3.84
N CYS A 40 1.43 8.15 3.03
CA CYS A 40 2.63 7.44 3.45
C CYS A 40 3.38 6.85 2.26
N TRP A 41 4.62 6.45 2.53
CA TRP A 41 5.45 5.67 1.61
C TRP A 41 5.53 4.25 2.14
N ILE A 42 5.11 3.29 1.33
CA ILE A 42 5.12 1.88 1.71
C ILE A 42 6.22 1.17 0.95
N ARG A 43 7.14 0.55 1.67
CA ARG A 43 8.24 -0.19 1.08
C ARG A 43 7.77 -1.53 0.51
N SER A 44 8.52 -2.04 -0.45
CA SER A 44 8.22 -3.35 -1.04
C SER A 44 8.19 -4.47 0.01
N ASN A 45 9.09 -4.44 1.00
CA ASN A 45 9.09 -5.45 2.06
C ASN A 45 7.86 -5.37 2.97
N GLN A 46 7.33 -4.16 3.20
CA GLN A 46 6.08 -3.98 3.97
C GLN A 46 4.87 -4.52 3.20
N ILE A 47 4.82 -4.28 1.90
CA ILE A 47 3.76 -4.82 1.04
C ILE A 47 3.79 -6.35 1.08
N GLU A 48 4.97 -6.93 0.97
CA GLU A 48 5.14 -8.38 1.01
C GLU A 48 4.76 -8.96 2.37
N ALA A 49 5.16 -8.30 3.46
CA ALA A 49 4.82 -8.72 4.82
C ALA A 49 3.30 -8.70 5.04
N ALA A 50 2.62 -7.68 4.56
CA ALA A 50 1.16 -7.57 4.65
C ALA A 50 0.47 -8.69 3.86
N ARG A 51 0.94 -8.95 2.65
CA ARG A 51 0.43 -10.04 1.81
C ARG A 51 0.55 -11.39 2.51
N ILE A 52 1.72 -11.65 3.08
CA ILE A 52 1.97 -12.92 3.79
C ILE A 52 1.04 -13.05 5.00
N ALA A 53 0.86 -11.98 5.77
CA ALA A 53 -0.02 -12.01 6.94
C ALA A 53 -1.47 -12.37 6.56
N MET A 54 -1.99 -11.74 5.49
CA MET A 54 -3.33 -12.03 5.00
C MET A 54 -3.45 -13.47 4.49
N THR A 55 -2.50 -13.89 3.67
CA THR A 55 -2.50 -15.20 3.03
C THR A 55 -2.44 -16.32 4.05
N ARG A 56 -1.63 -16.16 5.10
CA ARG A 56 -1.54 -17.16 6.17
C ARG A 56 -2.85 -17.30 6.94
N TYR A 57 -3.53 -16.19 7.18
CA TYR A 57 -4.76 -16.25 7.95
C TYR A 57 -5.91 -16.90 7.18
N ILE A 58 -6.08 -16.54 5.91
CA ILE A 58 -7.15 -17.10 5.10
C ILE A 58 -6.80 -18.49 4.55
N LYS A 59 -5.53 -18.86 4.62
CA LYS A 59 -4.99 -20.11 4.07
C LYS A 59 -5.29 -20.21 2.57
N ARG A 60 -6.01 -21.23 2.13
CA ARG A 60 -6.36 -21.39 0.71
C ARG A 60 -7.82 -21.04 0.42
N GLY A 61 -8.52 -20.49 1.40
CA GLY A 61 -9.95 -20.28 1.31
C GLY A 61 -10.39 -19.05 0.56
N GLY A 62 -9.48 -18.18 0.16
CA GLY A 62 -9.83 -16.93 -0.50
C GLY A 62 -8.79 -16.45 -1.48
N LYS A 63 -9.00 -15.23 -1.97
CA LYS A 63 -8.11 -14.60 -2.93
C LYS A 63 -7.75 -13.20 -2.47
N VAL A 64 -6.48 -12.82 -2.66
CA VAL A 64 -5.94 -11.53 -2.26
C VAL A 64 -5.40 -10.81 -3.49
N TRP A 65 -5.69 -9.53 -3.61
CA TRP A 65 -5.12 -8.67 -4.65
C TRP A 65 -4.30 -7.57 -3.99
N ILE A 66 -3.09 -7.34 -4.51
CA ILE A 66 -2.25 -6.21 -4.13
C ILE A 66 -2.53 -5.10 -5.14
N LYS A 67 -3.00 -3.95 -4.67
CA LYS A 67 -3.33 -2.80 -5.51
C LYS A 67 -2.28 -1.71 -5.47
N LEU A 68 -1.12 -2.01 -4.90
CA LEU A 68 0.02 -1.12 -4.84
C LEU A 68 1.19 -1.70 -5.61
N PHE A 69 2.02 -0.83 -6.16
CA PHE A 69 3.30 -1.23 -6.72
C PHE A 69 4.36 -0.22 -6.31
N PRO A 70 5.50 -0.65 -5.77
CA PRO A 70 6.56 0.26 -5.33
C PRO A 70 7.41 0.68 -6.53
N ASP A 71 7.00 1.76 -7.16
CA ASP A 71 7.64 2.26 -8.38
C ASP A 71 8.54 3.48 -8.14
N LYS A 72 8.56 4.04 -6.93
CA LYS A 72 9.40 5.18 -6.59
C LYS A 72 10.66 4.72 -5.89
N PRO A 73 11.87 5.08 -6.42
CA PRO A 73 13.12 4.74 -5.76
C PRO A 73 13.39 5.67 -4.59
N TYR A 74 13.80 5.10 -3.47
CA TYR A 74 14.31 5.85 -2.33
C TYR A 74 15.82 5.80 -2.36
N THR A 75 16.46 6.98 -2.32
CA THR A 75 17.92 7.09 -2.37
C THR A 75 18.47 7.53 -1.03
N HIS A 76 19.63 6.99 -0.69
CA HIS A 76 20.31 7.30 0.55
C HIS A 76 21.82 7.35 0.30
N LYS A 77 22.47 8.38 0.84
CA LYS A 77 23.93 8.46 0.79
C LYS A 77 24.52 7.66 1.94
N PRO A 78 25.54 6.83 1.67
CA PRO A 78 26.20 6.10 2.76
C PRO A 78 26.80 7.06 3.80
N LEU A 79 26.97 6.57 5.02
CA LEU A 79 27.63 7.33 6.06
C LEU A 79 29.06 7.73 5.61
N GLY A 80 29.43 8.98 5.87
CA GLY A 80 30.74 9.49 5.50
C GLY A 80 30.82 10.09 4.09
N VAL A 81 29.79 9.96 3.27
CA VAL A 81 29.74 10.60 1.94
C VAL A 81 29.31 12.05 2.12
N ARG A 82 30.11 12.95 1.55
CA ARG A 82 29.83 14.39 1.64
C ARG A 82 28.59 14.77 0.85
N MET A 83 27.85 15.74 1.39
CA MET A 83 26.71 16.32 0.68
C MET A 83 27.19 17.02 -0.58
N GLY A 84 26.36 17.00 -1.64
CA GLY A 84 26.65 17.75 -2.86
C GLY A 84 27.33 16.98 -3.98
N LYS A 85 27.75 15.76 -3.77
CA LYS A 85 28.40 14.93 -4.79
C LYS A 85 27.42 14.11 -5.63
N GLY A 86 26.21 14.64 -5.84
CA GLY A 86 25.17 13.93 -6.56
C GLY A 86 24.29 13.10 -5.63
N LYS A 87 23.27 12.48 -6.21
CA LYS A 87 22.28 11.71 -5.49
C LYS A 87 22.85 10.32 -5.14
N GLY A 88 22.57 9.85 -3.93
CA GLY A 88 22.99 8.53 -3.50
C GLY A 88 22.38 7.40 -4.33
N GLY A 89 22.85 6.17 -4.12
CA GLY A 89 22.30 5.00 -4.78
C GLY A 89 20.87 4.67 -4.32
N VAL A 90 20.17 3.92 -5.16
CA VAL A 90 18.81 3.45 -4.81
C VAL A 90 18.93 2.40 -3.70
N GLU A 91 18.29 2.66 -2.56
CA GLU A 91 18.32 1.76 -1.41
C GLU A 91 17.14 0.79 -1.44
N TYR A 92 15.94 1.32 -1.66
CA TYR A 92 14.75 0.49 -1.78
C TYR A 92 13.68 1.21 -2.59
N TRP A 93 12.64 0.48 -2.96
CA TRP A 93 11.52 1.00 -3.73
C TRP A 93 10.30 1.15 -2.84
N VAL A 94 9.54 2.21 -3.05
CA VAL A 94 8.35 2.53 -2.26
C VAL A 94 7.16 2.84 -3.16
N ALA A 95 5.96 2.57 -2.64
CA ALA A 95 4.71 3.03 -3.21
C ALA A 95 4.28 4.30 -2.48
N VAL A 96 3.96 5.36 -3.22
CA VAL A 96 3.45 6.59 -2.66
C VAL A 96 1.94 6.45 -2.54
N VAL A 97 1.42 6.57 -1.32
CA VAL A 97 0.00 6.35 -1.03
C VAL A 97 -0.61 7.63 -0.47
N LYS A 98 -1.75 8.02 -1.04
CA LYS A 98 -2.54 9.16 -0.55
C LYS A 98 -3.77 8.65 0.19
N PRO A 99 -4.35 9.46 1.11
CA PRO A 99 -5.56 9.05 1.82
C PRO A 99 -6.67 8.68 0.84
N GLY A 100 -7.40 7.61 1.15
CA GLY A 100 -8.48 7.11 0.30
C GLY A 100 -8.06 6.01 -0.67
N ARG A 101 -6.76 5.74 -0.80
CA ARG A 101 -6.27 4.69 -1.70
C ARG A 101 -6.58 3.31 -1.15
N VAL A 102 -7.19 2.47 -1.98
CA VAL A 102 -7.36 1.05 -1.67
C VAL A 102 -6.03 0.35 -1.95
N MET A 103 -5.45 -0.25 -0.93
CA MET A 103 -4.12 -0.86 -1.02
C MET A 103 -4.15 -2.36 -1.26
N PHE A 104 -5.07 -3.05 -0.61
CA PHE A 104 -5.24 -4.50 -0.72
C PHE A 104 -6.72 -4.82 -0.79
N GLU A 105 -7.05 -5.91 -1.47
CA GLU A 105 -8.43 -6.42 -1.56
C GLU A 105 -8.44 -7.91 -1.27
N ILE A 106 -9.55 -8.38 -0.72
CA ILE A 106 -9.74 -9.79 -0.39
C ILE A 106 -11.17 -10.22 -0.75
N ALA A 107 -11.31 -11.44 -1.20
CA ALA A 107 -12.61 -12.03 -1.53
C ALA A 107 -12.59 -13.55 -1.33
N GLY A 108 -13.76 -14.17 -1.35
CA GLY A 108 -13.88 -15.62 -1.25
C GLY A 108 -13.86 -16.16 0.16
N VAL A 109 -13.97 -15.30 1.18
CA VAL A 109 -14.04 -15.69 2.59
C VAL A 109 -15.16 -14.93 3.27
N SER A 110 -15.59 -15.39 4.45
CA SER A 110 -16.62 -14.70 5.21
C SER A 110 -16.12 -13.33 5.66
N GLU A 111 -17.05 -12.44 5.98
CA GLU A 111 -16.71 -11.09 6.45
C GLU A 111 -15.81 -11.12 7.67
N GLU A 112 -16.12 -11.99 8.64
CA GLU A 112 -15.34 -12.11 9.87
C GLU A 112 -13.90 -12.50 9.59
N ILE A 113 -13.69 -13.49 8.73
CA ILE A 113 -12.35 -13.94 8.35
C ILE A 113 -11.63 -12.87 7.56
N ALA A 114 -12.32 -12.22 6.62
CA ALA A 114 -11.73 -11.17 5.80
C ALA A 114 -11.27 -9.98 6.65
N ARG A 115 -12.10 -9.51 7.57
CA ARG A 115 -11.77 -8.39 8.45
C ARG A 115 -10.57 -8.69 9.34
N GLU A 116 -10.51 -9.91 9.89
CA GLU A 116 -9.38 -10.30 10.73
C GLU A 116 -8.08 -10.43 9.93
N ALA A 117 -8.13 -11.00 8.74
CA ALA A 117 -6.97 -11.08 7.86
C ALA A 117 -6.43 -9.69 7.51
N LEU A 118 -7.33 -8.77 7.16
CA LEU A 118 -6.95 -7.40 6.83
C LEU A 118 -6.42 -6.64 8.05
N ARG A 119 -6.99 -6.87 9.23
CA ARG A 119 -6.49 -6.30 10.46
C ARG A 119 -5.04 -6.71 10.73
N LEU A 120 -4.73 -7.98 10.54
CA LEU A 120 -3.36 -8.48 10.70
C LEU A 120 -2.40 -7.83 9.69
N ALA A 121 -2.86 -7.62 8.46
CA ALA A 121 -2.06 -6.96 7.44
C ALA A 121 -1.79 -5.50 7.79
N VAL A 122 -2.76 -4.79 8.35
CA VAL A 122 -2.60 -3.38 8.74
C VAL A 122 -1.43 -3.19 9.70
N HIS A 123 -1.21 -4.16 10.61
CA HIS A 123 -0.08 -4.10 11.54
C HIS A 123 1.30 -4.12 10.86
N LYS A 124 1.36 -4.55 9.60
CA LYS A 124 2.61 -4.59 8.83
C LYS A 124 2.82 -3.33 8.01
N LEU A 125 1.83 -2.44 7.96
CA LEU A 125 1.90 -1.21 7.17
C LEU A 125 2.31 -0.03 8.05
N PRO A 126 3.00 0.98 7.48
CA PRO A 126 3.56 2.09 8.27
C PRO A 126 2.54 3.20 8.58
N CYS A 127 1.37 3.16 7.99
CA CYS A 127 0.39 4.24 8.12
C CYS A 127 -0.91 3.75 8.74
N LYS A 128 -1.75 4.70 9.13
CA LYS A 128 -3.09 4.40 9.62
C LYS A 128 -3.96 3.97 8.45
N CYS A 129 -4.70 2.90 8.63
CA CYS A 129 -5.53 2.30 7.61
C CYS A 129 -6.88 1.90 8.18
N LYS A 130 -7.88 1.81 7.29
CA LYS A 130 -9.20 1.33 7.64
C LYS A 130 -9.50 0.05 6.86
N VAL A 131 -10.15 -0.89 7.50
CA VAL A 131 -10.69 -2.07 6.85
C VAL A 131 -12.13 -1.76 6.46
N VAL A 132 -12.45 -1.87 5.19
CA VAL A 132 -13.78 -1.52 4.67
C VAL A 132 -14.32 -2.63 3.78
N SER A 133 -15.65 -2.73 3.70
CA SER A 133 -16.31 -3.55 2.69
C SER A 133 -16.56 -2.71 1.45
N ARG A 134 -16.82 -3.39 0.32
CA ARG A 134 -17.20 -2.70 -0.91
C ARG A 134 -18.45 -1.84 -0.70
N ALA A 135 -19.43 -2.38 0.01
CA ALA A 135 -20.66 -1.66 0.30
C ALA A 135 -20.43 -0.41 1.15
N GLU A 136 -19.58 -0.53 2.18
CA GLU A 136 -19.22 0.61 3.03
C GLU A 136 -18.52 1.71 2.24
N LEU A 137 -17.62 1.32 1.35
CA LEU A 137 -16.86 2.28 0.55
C LEU A 137 -17.76 2.98 -0.48
N GLU A 138 -18.63 2.25 -1.14
CA GLU A 138 -19.57 2.83 -2.11
C GLU A 138 -20.61 3.73 -1.46
N GLY A 139 -21.06 3.38 -0.25
CA GLY A 139 -22.00 4.20 0.52
C GLY A 139 -21.34 5.25 1.39
N GLY A 140 -20.02 5.20 1.54
CA GLY A 140 -19.29 6.02 2.49
C GLY A 140 -19.28 7.51 2.20
N ASP A 141 -19.42 7.90 0.93
CA ASP A 141 -19.45 9.31 0.55
C ASP A 141 -20.64 10.06 1.16
N ASN A 142 -21.68 9.34 1.51
CA ASN A 142 -22.88 9.90 2.11
C ASN A 142 -22.82 9.96 3.63
N SER A 143 -21.86 9.30 4.24
CA SER A 143 -21.73 9.17 5.70
C SER A 143 -20.51 9.92 6.26
N GLU A 144 -19.72 10.56 5.44
CA GLU A 144 -18.60 11.38 5.88
C GLU A 144 -19.11 12.73 6.38
N ASN A 145 -19.35 12.79 7.63
CA ASN A 145 -19.72 14.05 8.27
C ASN A 145 -18.95 14.19 9.57
#